data_9cecb19bc7490a99e8180324f3545c5f
#
_entry.id   9cecb19bc7490a99e8180324f3545c5f
#
_cell.length_a   1.000
_cell.length_b   1.000
_cell.length_c   1.000
_cell.angle_alpha   90.00
_cell.angle_beta   90.00
_cell.angle_gamma   90.00
#
_symmetry.space_group_name_H-M   'P 1'
#
loop_
_entity.id
_entity.type
_entity.pdbx_description
1 polymer ?
#
loop_
_entity_poly.entity_id
_entity_poly.type
_entity_poly.pdbx_seq_one_letter_code
_entity_poly.pdbx_strand_id
1 'polypeptide(L)'
;MASLVAPLASRPLGELLYPWAPAWQEAPQVVVPLAPVPLEGQTSAYVRDVWAHRPYGQTPELELRALHDGQRLALQLSWLAPQRRDLLDDDDVFLDAAYIMFAMREDTPISMGSPQRLGPVGAP
;
A
#
# COMPACT_ATOMS: atom_id res chain seq x y z
N MET A 1 -13.76 -4.53 11.42
CA MET A 1 -12.47 -3.95 11.08
C MET A 1 -11.41 -5.06 11.07
N ALA A 2 -10.62 -5.11 10.03
CA ALA A 2 -9.55 -6.10 9.95
C ALA A 2 -8.44 -5.76 10.97
N SER A 3 -7.89 -6.77 11.58
CA SER A 3 -6.80 -6.62 12.55
C SER A 3 -5.60 -7.45 12.10
N LEU A 4 -4.46 -6.82 11.99
CA LEU A 4 -3.22 -7.47 11.60
C LEU A 4 -2.42 -7.81 12.84
N VAL A 5 -2.03 -9.07 12.94
CA VAL A 5 -1.19 -9.56 14.03
C VAL A 5 0.19 -9.87 13.46
N ALA A 6 1.23 -9.37 14.10
CA ALA A 6 2.61 -9.64 13.73
C ALA A 6 3.28 -10.53 14.79
N PRO A 7 3.34 -11.85 14.56
CA PRO A 7 4.05 -12.74 15.48
C PRO A 7 5.55 -12.50 15.46
N LEU A 8 6.23 -12.99 16.51
CA LEU A 8 7.69 -12.99 16.53
C LEU A 8 8.22 -13.96 15.48
N ALA A 9 9.13 -13.49 14.63
CA ALA A 9 9.71 -14.31 13.60
C ALA A 9 10.64 -15.35 14.19
N SER A 10 10.60 -16.58 13.69
CA SER A 10 11.49 -17.66 14.10
C SER A 10 12.85 -17.60 13.40
N ARG A 11 12.98 -16.76 12.39
CA ARG A 11 14.18 -16.59 11.58
C ARG A 11 14.54 -15.12 11.45
N PRO A 12 15.82 -14.80 11.11
CA PRO A 12 16.22 -13.41 10.88
C PRO A 12 15.35 -12.72 9.83
N LEU A 13 14.97 -11.47 10.07
CA LEU A 13 14.12 -10.72 9.14
C LEU A 13 14.76 -10.53 7.76
N GLY A 14 16.10 -10.60 7.68
CA GLY A 14 16.78 -10.51 6.38
C GLY A 14 16.34 -11.59 5.40
N GLU A 15 15.93 -12.75 5.88
CA GLU A 15 15.42 -13.82 5.02
C GLU A 15 14.04 -13.48 4.44
N LEU A 16 13.31 -12.56 5.06
CA LEU A 16 11.98 -12.16 4.63
C LEU A 16 11.99 -11.12 3.51
N LEU A 17 13.16 -10.71 3.05
CA LEU A 17 13.28 -9.84 1.88
C LEU A 17 12.77 -10.52 0.61
N TYR A 18 12.70 -11.85 0.63
CA TYR A 18 12.10 -12.59 -0.46
C TYR A 18 10.59 -12.76 -0.20
N PRO A 19 9.72 -12.24 -1.07
CA PRO A 19 8.27 -12.31 -0.83
C PRO A 19 7.72 -13.73 -0.72
N TRP A 20 8.41 -14.70 -1.31
CA TRP A 20 8.01 -16.10 -1.28
C TRP A 20 8.75 -16.93 -0.23
N ALA A 21 9.47 -16.31 0.68
CA ALA A 21 10.18 -17.04 1.73
C ALA A 21 9.20 -17.89 2.55
N PRO A 22 9.52 -19.17 2.84
CA PRO A 22 8.61 -20.04 3.59
C PRO A 22 8.24 -19.51 4.98
N ALA A 23 9.11 -18.70 5.57
CA ALA A 23 8.86 -18.13 6.90
C ALA A 23 7.60 -17.28 6.95
N TRP A 24 7.13 -16.72 5.82
CA TRP A 24 5.90 -15.97 5.78
C TRP A 24 4.67 -16.80 6.11
N GLN A 25 4.75 -18.12 5.96
CA GLN A 25 3.64 -19.01 6.33
C GLN A 25 3.37 -19.03 7.84
N GLU A 26 4.32 -18.58 8.65
CA GLU A 26 4.14 -18.47 10.10
C GLU A 26 3.22 -17.32 10.48
N ALA A 27 3.07 -16.33 9.59
CA ALA A 27 2.27 -15.14 9.86
C ALA A 27 0.83 -15.33 9.41
N PRO A 28 -0.15 -14.98 10.26
CA PRO A 28 -1.55 -14.99 9.83
C PRO A 28 -1.78 -14.01 8.68
N GLN A 29 -2.61 -14.42 7.74
CA GLN A 29 -2.99 -13.58 6.62
C GLN A 29 -4.24 -12.79 6.95
N VAL A 30 -4.24 -11.53 6.56
CA VAL A 30 -5.39 -10.65 6.67
C VAL A 30 -5.73 -10.15 5.27
N VAL A 31 -7.01 -10.22 4.91
CA VAL A 31 -7.50 -9.67 3.65
C VAL A 31 -8.06 -8.28 3.92
N VAL A 32 -7.53 -7.30 3.22
CA VAL A 32 -7.94 -5.91 3.35
C VAL A 32 -8.70 -5.51 2.09
N PRO A 33 -9.98 -5.15 2.20
CA PRO A 33 -10.72 -4.66 1.05
C PRO A 33 -10.20 -3.29 0.62
N LEU A 34 -10.10 -3.08 -0.67
CA LEU A 34 -9.65 -1.82 -1.23
C LEU A 34 -10.79 -1.16 -1.99
N ALA A 35 -10.88 0.15 -1.88
CA ALA A 35 -11.83 0.95 -2.61
C ALA A 35 -11.08 1.85 -3.60
N PRO A 36 -11.64 2.10 -4.79
CA PRO A 36 -11.05 3.07 -5.71
C PRO A 36 -10.96 4.44 -5.07
N VAL A 37 -9.85 5.14 -5.31
CA VAL A 37 -9.72 6.53 -4.86
C VAL A 37 -10.63 7.39 -5.74
N PRO A 38 -11.52 8.21 -5.14
CA PRO A 38 -12.36 9.10 -5.94
C PRO A 38 -11.54 10.06 -6.79
N LEU A 39 -11.92 10.25 -8.05
CA LEU A 39 -11.20 11.17 -8.94
C LEU A 39 -11.25 12.61 -8.41
N GLU A 40 -12.28 12.98 -7.70
CA GLU A 40 -12.39 14.31 -7.11
C GLU A 40 -11.28 14.60 -6.11
N GLY A 41 -10.73 13.55 -5.50
CA GLY A 41 -9.62 13.69 -4.57
C GLY A 41 -8.27 13.91 -5.25
N GLN A 42 -8.20 13.73 -6.56
CA GLN A 42 -6.98 13.94 -7.31
C GLN A 42 -6.79 15.44 -7.60
N THR A 43 -5.65 15.98 -7.20
CA THR A 43 -5.38 17.42 -7.33
C THR A 43 -4.99 17.84 -8.76
N SER A 44 -4.50 16.91 -9.57
CA SER A 44 -4.09 17.19 -10.93
C SER A 44 -5.27 17.05 -11.89
N ALA A 45 -5.62 18.14 -12.58
CA ALA A 45 -6.67 18.11 -13.59
C ALA A 45 -6.31 17.18 -14.74
N TYR A 46 -5.04 17.15 -15.12
CA TYR A 46 -4.57 16.27 -16.18
C TYR A 46 -4.80 14.81 -15.82
N VAL A 47 -4.44 14.41 -14.62
CA VAL A 47 -4.62 13.03 -14.17
C VAL A 47 -6.11 12.68 -14.09
N ARG A 48 -6.95 13.59 -13.59
CA ARG A 48 -8.41 13.37 -13.57
C ARG A 48 -8.96 13.14 -14.97
N ASP A 49 -8.54 13.93 -15.92
CA ASP A 49 -9.01 13.81 -17.31
C ASP A 49 -8.59 12.47 -17.93
N VAL A 50 -7.35 12.07 -17.70
CA VAL A 50 -6.84 10.79 -18.24
C VAL A 50 -7.64 9.62 -17.69
N TRP A 51 -7.87 9.59 -16.37
CA TRP A 51 -8.49 8.44 -15.72
C TRP A 51 -10.02 8.49 -15.73
N ALA A 52 -10.63 9.63 -16.12
CA ALA A 52 -12.08 9.70 -16.21
C ALA A 52 -12.66 8.75 -17.26
N HIS A 53 -11.87 8.37 -18.25
CA HIS A 53 -12.31 7.50 -19.35
C HIS A 53 -11.58 6.16 -19.36
N ARG A 54 -10.87 5.82 -18.31
CA ARG A 54 -10.14 4.56 -18.17
C ARG A 54 -10.58 3.82 -16.91
N PRO A 55 -10.59 2.49 -16.94
CA PRO A 55 -10.84 1.73 -15.71
C PRO A 55 -9.70 1.94 -14.72
N TYR A 56 -10.06 2.18 -13.46
CA TYR A 56 -9.10 2.28 -12.38
C TYR A 56 -9.68 1.61 -11.12
N GLY A 57 -8.84 1.44 -10.11
CA GLY A 57 -9.27 0.80 -8.88
C GLY A 57 -9.66 -0.66 -9.09
N GLN A 58 -8.92 -1.38 -9.94
CA GLN A 58 -9.27 -2.73 -10.34
C GLN A 58 -8.82 -3.80 -9.35
N THR A 59 -8.02 -3.43 -8.35
CA THR A 59 -7.59 -4.36 -7.31
C THR A 59 -8.56 -4.29 -6.15
N PRO A 60 -9.44 -5.29 -5.97
CA PRO A 60 -10.50 -5.19 -4.97
C PRO A 60 -10.02 -5.46 -3.56
N GLU A 61 -8.91 -6.17 -3.41
CA GLU A 61 -8.41 -6.55 -2.09
C GLU A 61 -6.91 -6.78 -2.10
N LEU A 62 -6.33 -6.73 -0.93
CA LEU A 62 -4.91 -6.91 -0.67
C LEU A 62 -4.76 -7.91 0.46
N GLU A 63 -3.85 -8.83 0.32
CA GLU A 63 -3.49 -9.77 1.39
C GLU A 63 -2.27 -9.24 2.12
N LEU A 64 -2.32 -9.29 3.44
CA LEU A 64 -1.29 -8.72 4.29
C LEU A 64 -0.82 -9.72 5.32
N ARG A 65 0.47 -9.80 5.51
CA ARG A 65 1.10 -10.57 6.58
C ARG A 65 2.18 -9.72 7.23
N ALA A 66 2.43 -9.94 8.51
CA ALA A 66 3.45 -9.21 9.25
C ALA A 66 4.20 -10.13 10.20
N LEU A 67 5.50 -9.91 10.33
CA LEU A 67 6.37 -10.56 11.30
C LEU A 67 7.27 -9.51 11.91
N HIS A 68 7.76 -9.73 13.14
CA HIS A 68 8.68 -8.81 13.80
C HIS A 68 9.79 -9.57 14.50
N ASP A 69 10.89 -8.88 14.83
CA ASP A 69 12.00 -9.42 15.61
C ASP A 69 12.20 -8.70 16.94
N GLY A 70 11.21 -7.92 17.37
CA GLY A 70 11.30 -7.12 18.60
C GLY A 70 11.78 -5.71 18.36
N GLN A 71 12.42 -5.43 17.23
CA GLN A 71 12.94 -4.11 16.87
C GLN A 71 12.48 -3.64 15.51
N ARG A 72 12.28 -4.57 14.57
CA ARG A 72 11.90 -4.28 13.20
C ARG A 72 10.61 -5.01 12.86
N LEU A 73 9.86 -4.43 11.97
CA LEU A 73 8.61 -4.99 11.46
C LEU A 73 8.79 -5.28 9.96
N ALA A 74 8.43 -6.49 9.56
CA ALA A 74 8.41 -6.89 8.16
C ALA A 74 6.97 -7.09 7.73
N LEU A 75 6.62 -6.58 6.56
CA LEU A 75 5.29 -6.69 5.99
C LEU A 75 5.37 -7.33 4.61
N GLN A 76 4.46 -8.25 4.35
CA GLN A 76 4.28 -8.83 3.03
C GLN A 76 2.91 -8.43 2.51
N LEU A 77 2.91 -7.86 1.31
CA LEU A 77 1.69 -7.49 0.62
C LEU A 77 1.58 -8.33 -0.64
N SER A 78 0.41 -8.87 -0.90
CA SER A 78 0.15 -9.56 -2.15
C SER A 78 -1.24 -9.20 -2.67
N TRP A 79 -1.34 -9.14 -3.98
CA TRP A 79 -2.59 -8.84 -4.66
C TRP A 79 -2.62 -9.54 -6.01
N LEU A 80 -3.82 -9.76 -6.50
CA LEU A 80 -4.03 -10.35 -7.79
C LEU A 80 -3.96 -9.27 -8.86
N ALA A 81 -3.11 -9.46 -9.85
CA ALA A 81 -3.00 -8.55 -10.99
C ALA A 81 -3.29 -9.31 -12.28
N PRO A 82 -4.10 -8.74 -13.18
CA PRO A 82 -4.40 -9.40 -14.46
C PRO A 82 -3.17 -9.51 -15.35
N GLN A 83 -2.20 -8.60 -15.19
CA GLN A 83 -0.95 -8.60 -15.94
C GLN A 83 0.18 -8.19 -15.01
N ARG A 84 1.34 -8.76 -15.26
CA ARG A 84 2.54 -8.34 -14.54
C ARG A 84 2.97 -6.96 -15.02
N ARG A 85 3.17 -6.04 -14.09
CA ARG A 85 3.56 -4.65 -14.35
C ARG A 85 4.80 -4.31 -13.54
N ASP A 86 5.91 -4.93 -13.87
CA ASP A 86 7.18 -4.73 -13.17
C ASP A 86 8.18 -3.88 -13.97
N LEU A 87 7.78 -3.39 -15.14
CA LEU A 87 8.59 -2.50 -15.96
C LEU A 87 7.76 -1.30 -16.40
N LEU A 88 8.40 -0.14 -16.40
CA LEU A 88 7.81 1.07 -16.95
C LEU A 88 7.97 1.01 -18.47
N ASP A 89 6.87 0.86 -19.18
CA ASP A 89 6.89 0.64 -20.63
C ASP A 89 6.44 1.87 -21.42
N ASP A 90 5.52 2.65 -20.86
CA ASP A 90 4.97 3.82 -21.55
C ASP A 90 4.50 4.83 -20.50
N ASP A 91 4.18 6.04 -20.94
CA ASP A 91 3.73 7.13 -20.07
C ASP A 91 2.44 6.80 -19.31
N ASP A 92 1.63 5.91 -19.85
CA ASP A 92 0.36 5.52 -19.25
C ASP A 92 0.36 4.10 -18.68
N VAL A 93 1.52 3.44 -18.66
CA VAL A 93 1.69 2.12 -18.07
C VAL A 93 2.63 2.23 -16.87
N PHE A 94 2.09 2.03 -15.68
CA PHE A 94 2.82 2.19 -14.45
C PHE A 94 3.14 0.84 -13.82
N LEU A 95 4.24 0.81 -13.07
CA LEU A 95 4.58 -0.37 -12.28
C LEU A 95 3.52 -0.62 -11.21
N ASP A 96 3.25 -1.90 -10.95
CA ASP A 96 2.44 -2.26 -9.80
C ASP A 96 3.19 -1.86 -8.54
N ALA A 97 2.52 -1.15 -7.66
CA ALA A 97 3.12 -0.68 -6.42
C ALA A 97 2.08 -0.60 -5.31
N ALA A 98 2.55 -0.73 -4.10
CA ALA A 98 1.72 -0.57 -2.91
C ALA A 98 2.45 0.28 -1.89
N TYR A 99 1.69 1.07 -1.14
CA TYR A 99 2.22 1.93 -0.10
C TYR A 99 1.44 1.71 1.18
N ILE A 100 2.15 1.73 2.30
CA ILE A 100 1.53 1.70 3.62
C ILE A 100 1.89 3.00 4.31
N MET A 101 0.89 3.66 4.83
CA MET A 101 1.08 4.89 5.58
C MET A 101 0.71 4.64 7.05
N PHE A 102 1.63 4.94 7.94
CA PHE A 102 1.39 4.85 9.36
C PHE A 102 1.02 6.23 9.91
N ALA A 103 -0.17 6.31 10.52
CA ALA A 103 -0.60 7.54 11.16
C ALA A 103 0.17 7.73 12.45
N MET A 104 0.92 8.82 12.56
CA MET A 104 1.64 9.17 13.77
C MET A 104 0.84 10.09 14.68
N ARG A 105 -0.29 10.59 14.18
CA ARG A 105 -1.23 11.43 14.92
C ARG A 105 -2.65 11.09 14.45
N GLU A 106 -3.63 11.39 15.29
CA GLU A 106 -5.03 11.10 14.97
C GLU A 106 -5.55 11.89 13.78
N ASP A 107 -5.02 13.09 13.56
CA ASP A 107 -5.45 13.98 12.48
C ASP A 107 -4.66 13.78 11.19
N THR A 108 -3.91 12.69 11.08
CA THR A 108 -3.15 12.39 9.86
C THR A 108 -4.11 12.16 8.70
N PRO A 109 -3.98 12.93 7.59
CA PRO A 109 -4.83 12.73 6.42
C PRO A 109 -4.64 11.35 5.81
N ILE A 110 -5.70 10.80 5.24
CA ILE A 110 -5.64 9.50 4.59
C ILE A 110 -4.99 9.57 3.20
N SER A 111 -4.84 10.76 2.64
CA SER A 111 -4.20 10.94 1.33
C SER A 111 -2.90 11.68 1.51
N MET A 112 -1.82 11.11 0.97
CA MET A 112 -0.53 11.80 0.97
C MET A 112 -0.60 13.06 0.13
N GLY A 113 0.08 14.11 0.60
CA GLY A 113 0.10 15.37 -0.12
C GLY A 113 -1.21 16.14 -0.11
N SER A 114 -2.14 15.79 0.77
CA SER A 114 -3.40 16.52 0.88
C SER A 114 -3.16 17.94 1.38
N PRO A 115 -4.04 18.89 1.03
CA PRO A 115 -3.90 20.27 1.49
C PRO A 115 -3.85 20.41 3.01
N GLN A 116 -4.57 19.58 3.74
CA GLN A 116 -4.54 19.60 5.19
C GLN A 116 -3.14 19.32 5.73
N ARG A 117 -2.37 18.59 4.99
CA ARG A 117 -1.03 18.22 5.39
C ARG A 117 0.00 19.27 5.02
N LEU A 118 -0.22 19.90 3.87
CA LEU A 118 0.66 20.96 3.40
C LEU A 118 0.32 22.30 4.03
N GLY A 119 -0.86 22.37 4.57
CA GLY A 119 -1.36 23.59 5.13
C GLY A 119 -0.44 24.11 6.18
N PRO A 120 -0.87 25.02 6.97
CA PRO A 120 -0.01 25.98 7.64
C PRO A 120 1.15 25.37 8.36
N VAL A 121 1.48 24.26 8.02
CA VAL A 121 2.63 23.67 8.55
C VAL A 121 3.80 24.31 7.95
N GLY A 122 3.63 24.46 6.77
CA GLY A 122 4.60 25.26 6.21
C GLY A 122 4.61 26.43 7.11
N ALA A 123 3.43 26.76 7.45
CA ALA A 123 3.32 27.60 8.57
C ALA A 123 3.41 26.67 9.71
N PRO A 124 4.21 26.33 10.18
CA PRO A 124 4.43 25.50 11.34
C PRO A 124 3.33 24.80 12.02
#